data_fe33109809967242355266c8002c2526
#
_entry.id   fe33109809967242355266c8002c2526
#
_cell.length_a   1.000
_cell.length_b   1.000
_cell.length_c   1.000
_cell.angle_alpha   90.00
_cell.angle_beta   90.00
_cell.angle_gamma   90.00
#
_symmetry.space_group_name_H-M   'P 1'
#
loop_
_entity.id
_entity.type
_entity.pdbx_description
1 polymer ?
#
loop_
_entity_poly.entity_id
_entity_poly.type
_entity_poly.pdbx_seq_one_letter_code
_entity_poly.pdbx_strand_id
1 'polypeptide(L)'
;QYAIQTGQHPAITTEKNINRYREQLDKIGFCYDWDREVRTSDPGYYKWTQWTFIQLFNSYYCNQTKKAQPIAELVKRFEAQGTEGLDAACSTPLTFTAEEWKAKSEKEQQETLMNYRLAYLADTMVNWCPELGTVLANDEVADGLSVRGGHPVVRKTMKQWLLRITAYAE
;
A
#
# COMPACT_ATOMS: atom_id res chain seq x y z
N GLN A 1 -18.57 4.13 4.25
CA GLN A 1 -19.85 4.61 3.70
C GLN A 1 -21.04 4.35 4.63
N TYR A 2 -21.37 3.09 4.92
CA TYR A 2 -22.54 2.74 5.77
C TYR A 2 -22.49 3.39 7.17
N ALA A 3 -21.30 3.47 7.78
CA ALA A 3 -21.10 4.15 9.05
C ALA A 3 -21.41 5.66 8.97
N ILE A 4 -21.07 6.32 7.86
CA ILE A 4 -21.38 7.73 7.63
C ILE A 4 -22.89 7.94 7.52
N GLN A 5 -23.58 7.06 6.78
CA GLN A 5 -25.04 7.14 6.58
C GLN A 5 -25.84 6.84 7.84
N THR A 6 -25.38 5.91 8.66
CA THR A 6 -26.15 5.41 9.81
C THR A 6 -25.67 5.91 11.17
N GLY A 7 -24.49 6.56 11.22
CA GLY A 7 -23.84 6.93 12.47
C GLY A 7 -23.35 5.74 13.32
N GLN A 8 -23.40 4.51 12.76
CA GLN A 8 -23.05 3.30 13.49
C GLN A 8 -21.59 2.92 13.27
N HIS A 9 -20.90 2.51 14.34
CA HIS A 9 -19.51 2.05 14.23
C HIS A 9 -19.39 0.83 13.31
N PRO A 10 -18.42 0.82 12.35
CA PRO A 10 -18.27 -0.26 11.36
C PRO A 10 -18.20 -1.67 11.96
N ALA A 11 -17.51 -1.84 13.10
CA ALA A 11 -17.35 -3.14 13.75
C ALA A 11 -18.69 -3.77 14.15
N ILE A 12 -19.66 -2.96 14.63
CA ILE A 12 -20.99 -3.45 15.06
C ILE A 12 -21.74 -4.01 13.85
N THR A 13 -21.77 -3.26 12.77
CA THR A 13 -22.44 -3.69 11.53
C THR A 13 -21.77 -4.93 10.93
N THR A 14 -20.44 -4.96 10.92
CA THR A 14 -19.67 -6.10 10.40
C THR A 14 -19.98 -7.37 11.20
N GLU A 15 -19.94 -7.31 12.52
CA GLU A 15 -20.24 -8.45 13.39
C GLU A 15 -21.66 -8.98 13.17
N LYS A 16 -22.65 -8.07 13.12
CA LYS A 16 -24.04 -8.45 12.82
C LYS A 16 -24.19 -9.13 11.47
N ASN A 17 -23.50 -8.64 10.44
CA ASN A 17 -23.56 -9.21 9.11
C ASN A 17 -22.86 -10.57 9.06
N ILE A 18 -21.72 -10.75 9.70
CA ILE A 18 -21.01 -12.03 9.78
C ILE A 18 -21.92 -13.09 10.41
N ASN A 19 -22.53 -12.79 11.55
CA ASN A 19 -23.45 -13.71 12.21
C ASN A 19 -24.65 -14.07 11.31
N ARG A 20 -25.16 -13.09 10.57
CA ARG A 20 -26.25 -13.32 9.62
C ARG A 20 -25.84 -14.20 8.45
N TYR A 21 -24.64 -14.02 7.92
CA TYR A 21 -24.10 -14.88 6.85
C TYR A 21 -23.91 -16.32 7.32
N ARG A 22 -23.37 -16.52 8.53
CA ARG A 22 -23.24 -17.88 9.11
C ARG A 22 -24.59 -18.58 9.19
N GLU A 23 -25.60 -17.93 9.77
CA GLU A 23 -26.95 -18.47 9.84
C GLU A 23 -27.54 -18.86 8.46
N GLN A 24 -27.29 -18.03 7.44
CA GLN A 24 -27.78 -18.29 6.08
C GLN A 24 -27.05 -19.45 5.44
N LEU A 25 -25.73 -19.53 5.58
CA LEU A 25 -24.92 -20.60 5.00
C LEU A 25 -25.24 -21.96 5.68
N ASP A 26 -25.43 -21.98 6.99
CA ASP A 26 -25.84 -23.16 7.72
C ASP A 26 -27.23 -23.67 7.27
N LYS A 27 -28.17 -22.76 7.00
CA LYS A 27 -29.51 -23.11 6.47
C LYS A 27 -29.48 -23.73 5.06
N ILE A 28 -28.48 -23.35 4.25
CA ILE A 28 -28.29 -23.94 2.91
C ILE A 28 -27.62 -25.33 3.01
N GLY A 29 -27.05 -25.65 4.19
CA GLY A 29 -26.42 -26.96 4.44
C GLY A 29 -24.92 -26.98 4.13
N PHE A 30 -24.24 -25.83 4.07
CA PHE A 30 -22.78 -25.80 3.98
C PHE A 30 -22.14 -26.25 5.30
N CYS A 31 -21.14 -27.13 5.18
CA CYS A 31 -20.40 -27.67 6.32
C CYS A 31 -19.08 -26.91 6.52
N TYR A 32 -19.17 -25.65 6.91
CA TYR A 32 -17.97 -24.84 7.25
C TYR A 32 -17.55 -25.07 8.70
N ASP A 33 -16.25 -25.15 8.89
CA ASP A 33 -15.62 -25.09 10.21
C ASP A 33 -15.44 -23.62 10.61
N TRP A 34 -16.38 -23.05 11.33
CA TRP A 34 -16.38 -21.64 11.72
C TRP A 34 -15.24 -21.29 12.70
N ASP A 35 -14.61 -22.27 13.36
CA ASP A 35 -13.43 -22.04 14.21
C ASP A 35 -12.19 -21.66 13.39
N ARG A 36 -12.23 -21.93 12.07
CA ARG A 36 -11.20 -21.51 11.12
C ARG A 36 -11.53 -20.23 10.37
N GLU A 37 -12.50 -19.48 10.81
CA GLU A 37 -12.83 -18.19 10.23
C GLU A 37 -11.67 -17.20 10.38
N VAL A 38 -11.36 -16.48 9.31
CA VAL A 38 -10.33 -15.46 9.26
C VAL A 38 -10.98 -14.09 9.07
N ARG A 39 -10.60 -13.14 9.93
CA ARG A 39 -11.02 -11.74 9.86
C ARG A 39 -9.82 -10.87 9.57
N THR A 40 -9.72 -10.33 8.37
CA THR A 40 -8.58 -9.49 7.96
C THR A 40 -8.50 -8.16 8.71
N SER A 41 -9.58 -7.72 9.35
CA SER A 41 -9.64 -6.54 10.23
C SER A 41 -9.24 -6.82 11.68
N ASP A 42 -8.96 -8.08 12.03
CA ASP A 42 -8.49 -8.44 13.37
C ASP A 42 -7.02 -8.04 13.54
N PRO A 43 -6.64 -7.37 14.65
CA PRO A 43 -5.26 -7.01 14.93
C PRO A 43 -4.30 -8.21 14.91
N GLY A 44 -4.76 -9.37 15.37
CA GLY A 44 -3.99 -10.62 15.34
C GLY A 44 -3.65 -11.06 13.92
N TYR A 45 -4.51 -10.73 12.94
CA TYR A 45 -4.31 -11.02 11.54
C TYR A 45 -3.49 -9.92 10.83
N TYR A 46 -3.93 -8.67 10.85
CA TYR A 46 -3.31 -7.61 10.05
C TYR A 46 -1.91 -7.20 10.54
N LYS A 47 -1.50 -7.57 11.75
CA LYS A 47 -0.11 -7.37 12.20
C LYS A 47 0.92 -7.97 11.24
N TRP A 48 0.60 -9.09 10.58
CA TRP A 48 1.48 -9.72 9.61
C TRP A 48 1.55 -8.95 8.30
N THR A 49 0.44 -8.34 7.87
CA THR A 49 0.43 -7.41 6.73
C THR A 49 1.27 -6.18 7.03
N GLN A 50 1.16 -5.62 8.24
CA GLN A 50 1.98 -4.50 8.68
C GLN A 50 3.46 -4.88 8.77
N TRP A 51 3.77 -6.06 9.30
CA TRP A 51 5.14 -6.56 9.35
C TRP A 51 5.73 -6.70 7.93
N THR A 52 5.00 -7.29 7.01
CA THR A 52 5.43 -7.43 5.61
C THR A 52 5.67 -6.06 4.97
N PHE A 53 4.77 -5.10 5.20
CA PHE A 53 4.95 -3.73 4.73
C PHE A 53 6.24 -3.10 5.27
N ILE A 54 6.53 -3.27 6.56
CA ILE A 54 7.76 -2.76 7.18
C ILE A 54 9.01 -3.40 6.53
N GLN A 55 8.98 -4.70 6.22
CA GLN A 55 10.09 -5.36 5.51
C GLN A 55 10.30 -4.73 4.13
N LEU A 56 9.23 -4.52 3.36
CA LEU A 56 9.29 -3.86 2.04
C LEU A 56 9.78 -2.41 2.16
N PHE A 57 9.31 -1.67 3.15
CA PHE A 57 9.74 -0.30 3.41
C PHE A 57 11.23 -0.21 3.74
N ASN A 58 11.76 -1.18 4.48
CA ASN A 58 13.18 -1.24 4.85
C ASN A 58 14.06 -1.95 3.82
N SER A 59 13.56 -2.16 2.60
CA SER A 59 14.27 -2.83 1.53
C SER A 59 14.26 -2.01 0.23
N TYR A 60 15.27 -2.24 -0.60
CA TYR A 60 15.33 -1.82 -2.00
C TYR A 60 15.60 -3.03 -2.90
N TYR A 61 15.33 -2.93 -4.19
CA TYR A 61 15.63 -3.99 -5.15
C TYR A 61 16.93 -3.70 -5.91
N CYS A 62 17.89 -4.61 -5.79
CA CYS A 62 19.16 -4.56 -6.53
C CYS A 62 19.00 -5.36 -7.83
N ASN A 63 19.12 -4.68 -8.99
CA ASN A 63 18.98 -5.31 -10.30
C ASN A 63 20.13 -6.26 -10.61
N GLN A 64 21.34 -5.99 -10.12
CA GLN A 64 22.51 -6.85 -10.33
C GLN A 64 22.34 -8.23 -9.67
N THR A 65 21.84 -8.24 -8.42
CA THR A 65 21.63 -9.49 -7.67
C THR A 65 20.24 -10.08 -7.89
N LYS A 66 19.34 -9.34 -8.52
CA LYS A 66 17.91 -9.67 -8.72
C LYS A 66 17.20 -10.02 -7.40
N LYS A 67 17.52 -9.29 -6.33
CA LYS A 67 16.99 -9.54 -4.97
C LYS A 67 16.72 -8.24 -4.22
N ALA A 68 15.77 -8.32 -3.28
CA ALA A 68 15.62 -7.31 -2.26
C ALA A 68 16.83 -7.32 -1.32
N GLN A 69 17.31 -6.13 -0.94
CA GLN A 69 18.38 -5.92 0.02
C GLN A 69 17.96 -4.88 1.06
N PRO A 70 18.52 -4.91 2.28
CA PRO A 70 18.22 -3.93 3.31
C PRO A 70 18.57 -2.51 2.86
N ILE A 71 17.69 -1.54 3.12
CA ILE A 71 17.92 -0.13 2.78
C ILE A 71 19.19 0.43 3.47
N ALA A 72 19.58 -0.13 4.62
CA ALA A 72 20.80 0.23 5.32
C ALA A 72 22.08 -0.03 4.50
N GLU A 73 22.08 -1.04 3.63
CA GLU A 73 23.22 -1.29 2.73
C GLU A 73 23.31 -0.21 1.65
N LEU A 74 22.16 0.30 1.18
CA LEU A 74 22.12 1.41 0.24
C LEU A 74 22.64 2.71 0.89
N VAL A 75 22.29 2.96 2.15
CA VAL A 75 22.82 4.09 2.93
C VAL A 75 24.34 4.04 3.02
N LYS A 76 24.91 2.90 3.41
CA LYS A 76 26.40 2.72 3.46
C LYS A 76 27.04 2.98 2.11
N ARG A 77 26.40 2.53 1.03
CA ARG A 77 26.88 2.77 -0.32
C ARG A 77 26.88 4.26 -0.66
N PHE A 78 25.79 4.97 -0.36
CA PHE A 78 25.69 6.42 -0.58
C PHE A 78 26.74 7.20 0.21
N GLU A 79 27.03 6.78 1.45
CA GLU A 79 28.09 7.39 2.28
C GLU A 79 29.50 7.17 1.73
N ALA A 80 29.72 6.05 1.03
CA ALA A 80 31.04 5.69 0.50
C ALA A 80 31.31 6.23 -0.90
N GLN A 81 30.34 6.16 -1.81
CA GLN A 81 30.54 6.44 -3.24
C GLN A 81 29.34 7.09 -3.94
N GLY A 82 28.31 7.52 -3.19
CA GLY A 82 27.10 8.08 -3.81
C GLY A 82 26.37 7.06 -4.67
N THR A 83 25.91 7.49 -5.84
CA THR A 83 25.17 6.64 -6.79
C THR A 83 26.08 6.02 -7.86
N GLU A 84 27.40 6.15 -7.78
CA GLU A 84 28.33 5.60 -8.78
C GLU A 84 28.16 4.07 -8.88
N GLY A 85 27.95 3.57 -10.11
CA GLY A 85 27.76 2.15 -10.39
C GLY A 85 26.55 1.52 -9.68
N LEU A 86 25.60 2.30 -9.19
CA LEU A 86 24.37 1.79 -8.62
C LEU A 86 23.42 1.31 -9.72
N ASP A 87 23.00 0.05 -9.62
CA ASP A 87 21.94 -0.53 -10.44
C ASP A 87 20.85 -1.07 -9.52
N ALA A 88 19.87 -0.22 -9.25
CA ALA A 88 18.76 -0.50 -8.35
C ALA A 88 17.45 0.04 -8.93
N ALA A 89 16.36 -0.67 -8.68
CA ALA A 89 15.04 -0.19 -9.06
C ALA A 89 14.70 1.10 -8.31
N CYS A 90 14.30 2.14 -9.05
CA CYS A 90 13.97 3.45 -8.51
C CYS A 90 12.78 4.08 -9.25
N SER A 91 12.19 5.10 -8.66
CA SER A 91 11.12 5.88 -9.32
C SER A 91 11.70 6.85 -10.36
N THR A 92 12.83 7.47 -10.03
CA THR A 92 13.55 8.42 -10.89
C THR A 92 15.03 8.19 -10.73
N PRO A 93 15.82 8.06 -11.81
CA PRO A 93 17.26 7.98 -11.72
C PRO A 93 17.84 9.24 -11.06
N LEU A 94 18.66 9.05 -10.04
CA LEU A 94 19.34 10.11 -9.31
C LEU A 94 20.85 9.94 -9.46
N THR A 95 21.56 11.06 -9.53
CA THR A 95 23.03 11.09 -9.56
C THR A 95 23.52 12.07 -8.52
N PHE A 96 24.36 11.60 -7.59
CA PHE A 96 25.01 12.39 -6.55
C PHE A 96 26.26 11.68 -6.02
N THR A 97 27.20 12.45 -5.50
CA THR A 97 28.45 11.96 -4.87
C THR A 97 28.23 11.63 -3.39
N ALA A 98 29.22 11.01 -2.77
CA ALA A 98 29.22 10.76 -1.33
C ALA A 98 29.19 12.06 -0.50
N GLU A 99 29.88 13.11 -0.98
CA GLU A 99 29.89 14.41 -0.33
C GLU A 99 28.52 15.08 -0.39
N GLU A 100 27.88 15.04 -1.55
CA GLU A 100 26.52 15.57 -1.72
C GLU A 100 25.50 14.81 -0.88
N TRP A 101 25.64 13.48 -0.73
CA TRP A 101 24.82 12.70 0.18
C TRP A 101 24.98 13.13 1.64
N LYS A 102 26.21 13.31 2.10
CA LYS A 102 26.52 13.73 3.47
C LYS A 102 26.10 15.18 3.77
N ALA A 103 26.04 16.02 2.75
CA ALA A 103 25.57 17.40 2.88
C ALA A 103 24.05 17.53 3.00
N LYS A 104 23.29 16.47 2.63
CA LYS A 104 21.83 16.45 2.75
C LYS A 104 21.41 16.44 4.21
N SER A 105 20.33 17.16 4.51
CA SER A 105 19.62 17.02 5.78
C SER A 105 19.01 15.61 5.90
N GLU A 106 18.70 15.18 7.11
CA GLU A 106 18.06 13.89 7.37
C GLU A 106 16.77 13.72 6.54
N LYS A 107 15.96 14.78 6.44
CA LYS A 107 14.74 14.78 5.63
C LYS A 107 15.03 14.53 4.16
N GLU A 108 16.00 15.21 3.56
CA GLU A 108 16.39 15.04 2.16
C GLU A 108 16.98 13.64 1.90
N GLN A 109 17.71 13.08 2.86
CA GLN A 109 18.19 11.71 2.80
C GLN A 109 17.01 10.72 2.78
N GLN A 110 16.01 10.88 3.66
CA GLN A 110 14.84 10.03 3.68
C GLN A 110 14.00 10.16 2.40
N GLU A 111 13.85 11.35 1.85
CA GLU A 111 13.19 11.57 0.56
C GLU A 111 13.96 10.89 -0.59
N THR A 112 15.28 10.96 -0.58
CA THR A 112 16.15 10.25 -1.53
C THR A 112 15.99 8.74 -1.40
N LEU A 113 15.99 8.19 -0.18
CA LEU A 113 15.78 6.76 0.05
C LEU A 113 14.39 6.30 -0.36
N MET A 114 13.36 7.15 -0.21
CA MET A 114 12.00 6.85 -0.65
C MET A 114 11.94 6.51 -2.15
N ASN A 115 12.82 7.11 -2.94
CA ASN A 115 12.95 6.83 -4.37
C ASN A 115 13.36 5.39 -4.70
N TYR A 116 14.00 4.67 -3.77
CA TYR A 116 14.50 3.30 -3.94
C TYR A 116 13.72 2.23 -3.17
N ARG A 117 12.98 2.63 -2.13
CA ARG A 117 12.25 1.68 -1.28
C ARG A 117 11.25 0.84 -2.08
N LEU A 118 11.06 -0.42 -1.68
CA LEU A 118 10.03 -1.30 -2.27
C LEU A 118 8.61 -0.90 -1.89
N ALA A 119 8.40 -0.36 -0.69
CA ALA A 119 7.17 0.33 -0.31
C ALA A 119 7.49 1.82 -0.19
N TYR A 120 6.82 2.67 -0.96
CA TYR A 120 7.13 4.11 -1.04
C TYR A 120 5.86 4.95 -1.13
N LEU A 121 5.99 6.21 -0.70
CA LEU A 121 4.92 7.19 -0.73
C LEU A 121 5.10 8.08 -1.97
N ALA A 122 4.06 8.19 -2.78
CA ALA A 122 4.07 9.07 -3.95
C ALA A 122 2.68 9.67 -4.22
N ASP A 123 2.67 10.77 -4.94
CA ASP A 123 1.45 11.37 -5.44
C ASP A 123 0.98 10.62 -6.68
N THR A 124 -0.25 10.12 -6.66
CA THR A 124 -0.85 9.38 -7.77
C THR A 124 -2.28 9.84 -8.04
N MET A 125 -2.70 9.68 -9.28
CA MET A 125 -4.04 10.00 -9.71
C MET A 125 -4.99 8.88 -9.29
N VAL A 126 -6.02 9.21 -8.52
CA VAL A 126 -7.03 8.27 -8.02
C VAL A 126 -8.43 8.68 -8.44
N ASN A 127 -9.35 7.73 -8.46
CA ASN A 127 -10.78 7.97 -8.64
C ASN A 127 -11.39 8.28 -7.28
N TRP A 128 -11.64 9.54 -7.00
CA TRP A 128 -12.24 9.99 -5.73
C TRP A 128 -13.74 10.17 -5.88
N CYS A 129 -14.51 9.57 -5.01
CA CYS A 129 -15.95 9.80 -4.91
C CYS A 129 -16.26 10.57 -3.61
N PRO A 130 -16.62 11.87 -3.68
CA PRO A 130 -16.92 12.68 -2.50
C PRO A 130 -18.09 12.15 -1.69
N GLU A 131 -19.16 11.72 -2.34
CA GLU A 131 -20.38 11.21 -1.71
C GLU A 131 -20.14 9.90 -0.93
N LEU A 132 -19.26 9.03 -1.44
CA LEU A 132 -18.87 7.81 -0.75
C LEU A 132 -17.71 8.04 0.24
N GLY A 133 -17.01 9.18 0.14
CA GLY A 133 -15.88 9.53 0.99
C GLY A 133 -14.68 8.58 0.83
N THR A 134 -14.48 8.02 -0.38
CA THR A 134 -13.44 7.00 -0.59
C THR A 134 -12.86 7.05 -2.01
N VAL A 135 -11.67 6.46 -2.16
CA VAL A 135 -11.06 6.16 -3.44
C VAL A 135 -11.70 4.88 -3.99
N LEU A 136 -11.97 4.86 -5.29
CA LEU A 136 -12.57 3.74 -6.01
C LEU A 136 -11.55 3.11 -6.97
N ALA A 137 -11.59 1.79 -7.08
CA ALA A 137 -10.87 1.05 -8.12
C ALA A 137 -11.45 1.35 -9.51
N ASN A 138 -10.71 1.03 -10.57
CA ASN A 138 -11.18 1.35 -11.93
C ASN A 138 -12.48 0.60 -12.31
N ASP A 139 -12.64 -0.63 -11.82
CA ASP A 139 -13.83 -1.47 -12.03
C ASP A 139 -15.04 -1.05 -11.19
N GLU A 140 -14.84 -0.17 -10.20
CA GLU A 140 -15.91 0.45 -9.42
C GLU A 140 -16.43 1.76 -10.03
N VAL A 141 -15.94 2.14 -11.20
CA VAL A 141 -16.35 3.36 -11.93
C VAL A 141 -16.83 2.99 -13.31
N ALA A 142 -18.07 3.36 -13.63
CA ALA A 142 -18.67 3.21 -14.95
C ALA A 142 -19.24 4.56 -15.40
N ASP A 143 -18.89 5.00 -16.61
CA ASP A 143 -19.36 6.26 -17.22
C ASP A 143 -19.15 7.50 -16.32
N GLY A 144 -18.06 7.52 -15.56
CA GLY A 144 -17.73 8.62 -14.62
C GLY A 144 -18.53 8.61 -13.32
N LEU A 145 -19.32 7.56 -13.09
CA LEU A 145 -20.13 7.37 -11.89
C LEU A 145 -19.63 6.15 -11.10
N SER A 146 -19.83 6.17 -9.77
CA SER A 146 -19.60 5.00 -8.95
C SER A 146 -20.65 3.92 -9.25
N VAL A 147 -20.22 2.68 -9.46
CA VAL A 147 -21.12 1.51 -9.63
C VAL A 147 -22.06 1.39 -8.43
N ARG A 148 -21.56 1.72 -7.24
CA ARG A 148 -22.34 1.76 -6.03
C ARG A 148 -22.93 3.16 -5.80
N GLY A 149 -24.22 3.30 -5.97
CA GLY A 149 -24.98 4.52 -5.68
C GLY A 149 -25.04 5.55 -6.82
N GLY A 150 -24.33 5.35 -7.93
CA GLY A 150 -24.40 6.24 -9.11
C GLY A 150 -23.88 7.66 -8.87
N HIS A 151 -22.92 7.82 -7.94
CA HIS A 151 -22.40 9.15 -7.57
C HIS A 151 -21.26 9.59 -8.48
N PRO A 152 -21.14 10.90 -8.79
CA PRO A 152 -20.05 11.43 -9.60
C PRO A 152 -18.67 11.11 -9.01
N VAL A 153 -17.76 10.69 -9.88
CA VAL A 153 -16.37 10.37 -9.54
C VAL A 153 -15.44 11.37 -10.19
N VAL A 154 -14.51 11.92 -9.41
CA VAL A 154 -13.53 12.89 -9.89
C VAL A 154 -12.13 12.32 -9.84
N ARG A 155 -11.32 12.65 -10.85
CA ARG A 155 -9.89 12.33 -10.83
C ARG A 155 -9.17 13.33 -9.93
N LYS A 156 -8.44 12.83 -8.94
CA LYS A 156 -7.74 13.66 -7.95
C LYS A 156 -6.36 13.11 -7.67
N THR A 157 -5.36 13.98 -7.61
CA THR A 157 -4.03 13.59 -7.13
C THR A 157 -4.05 13.48 -5.61
N MET A 158 -3.65 12.33 -5.11
CA MET A 158 -3.57 12.06 -3.68
C MET A 158 -2.28 11.32 -3.35
N LYS A 159 -1.73 11.60 -2.17
CA LYS A 159 -0.59 10.88 -1.66
C LYS A 159 -0.99 9.46 -1.24
N GLN A 160 -0.35 8.46 -1.84
CA GLN A 160 -0.67 7.05 -1.67
C GLN A 160 0.60 6.23 -1.37
N TRP A 161 0.45 5.18 -0.57
CA TRP A 161 1.46 4.15 -0.47
C TRP A 161 1.42 3.25 -1.72
N LEU A 162 2.57 3.04 -2.32
CA LEU A 162 2.75 2.19 -3.48
C LEU A 162 3.76 1.08 -3.17
N LEU A 163 3.59 -0.07 -3.81
CA LEU A 163 4.54 -1.17 -3.79
C LEU A 163 5.19 -1.28 -5.17
N ARG A 164 6.52 -1.40 -5.20
CA ARG A 164 7.32 -1.51 -6.44
C ARG A 164 7.30 -2.94 -6.98
N ILE A 165 6.11 -3.45 -7.26
CA ILE A 165 5.92 -4.83 -7.73
C ILE A 165 6.57 -5.08 -9.09
N THR A 166 6.67 -4.06 -9.96
CA THR A 166 7.30 -4.15 -11.27
C THR A 166 8.81 -4.39 -11.21
N ALA A 167 9.46 -4.16 -10.06
CA ALA A 167 10.87 -4.50 -9.89
C ALA A 167 11.14 -6.00 -9.96
N TYR A 168 10.12 -6.83 -9.79
CA TYR A 168 10.17 -8.29 -9.86
C TYR A 168 9.61 -8.84 -11.18
N ALA A 169 9.14 -7.97 -12.07
CA ALA A 169 8.70 -8.38 -13.41
C ALA A 169 9.94 -8.60 -14.29
N GLU A 170 10.04 -9.76 -14.93
CA GLU A 170 11.07 -10.08 -15.92
C GLU A 170 10.71 -9.55 -17.30
#